data_43c3a22c827a687aafd2a13a68eda264
#
_entry.id   43c3a22c827a687aafd2a13a68eda264
#
_cell.length_a   1.000
_cell.length_b   1.000
_cell.length_c   1.000
_cell.angle_alpha   90.00
_cell.angle_beta   90.00
_cell.angle_gamma   90.00
#
_symmetry.space_group_name_H-M   'P 1'
#
loop_
_entity.id
_entity.type
_entity.pdbx_description
1 polymer ?
#
loop_
_entity_poly.entity_id
_entity_poly.type
_entity_poly.pdbx_seq_one_letter_code
_entity_poly.pdbx_strand_id
1 'polypeptide(L)' 'MQFDLEPGDFVINPKNKEGGTGQIQSIIKNKITVNFQNIGKQVIDVNNVVLEKVKINDN' A
#
# COMPACT_ATOMS: atom_id res chain seq x y z
N MET A 1 4.33 0.89 13.04
CA MET A 1 4.81 1.94 12.12
C MET A 1 5.58 1.32 10.98
N GLN A 2 5.38 1.82 9.78
CA GLN A 2 5.96 1.20 8.59
C GLN A 2 7.04 2.09 8.02
N PHE A 3 8.27 1.67 8.23
CA PHE A 3 9.42 2.51 7.88
C PHE A 3 10.01 2.17 6.52
N ASP A 4 9.66 1.02 5.97
CA ASP A 4 10.32 0.53 4.77
C ASP A 4 9.45 0.65 3.51
N LEU A 5 8.38 1.42 3.59
CA LEU A 5 7.53 1.66 2.43
C LEU A 5 7.94 2.96 1.75
N GLU A 6 7.90 2.96 0.42
CA GLU A 6 8.21 4.16 -0.34
C GLU A 6 7.40 4.15 -1.63
N PRO A 7 7.27 5.32 -2.26
CA PRO A 7 6.53 5.40 -3.53
C PRO A 7 7.11 4.41 -4.54
N GLY A 8 6.22 3.74 -5.25
CA GLY A 8 6.58 2.71 -6.19
C GLY A 8 6.49 1.30 -5.65
N ASP A 9 6.49 1.14 -4.33
CA ASP A 9 6.38 -0.18 -3.73
C ASP A 9 4.99 -0.76 -3.95
N PHE A 10 4.94 -2.09 -4.00
CA PHE A 10 3.68 -2.82 -4.09
C PHE A 10 3.29 -3.34 -2.72
N VAL A 11 2.01 -3.20 -2.40
CA VAL A 11 1.49 -3.54 -1.08
C VAL A 11 0.12 -4.20 -1.22
N ILE A 12 -0.28 -4.89 -0.15
CA ILE A 12 -1.67 -5.31 -0.01
C ILE A 12 -2.18 -4.80 1.33
N ASN A 13 -3.49 -4.62 1.39
CA ASN A 13 -4.16 -4.28 2.63
C ASN A 13 -4.72 -5.57 3.22
N PRO A 14 -4.13 -6.10 4.29
CA PRO A 14 -4.59 -7.39 4.82
C PRO A 14 -6.01 -7.33 5.37
N LYS A 15 -6.52 -6.14 5.67
CA LYS A 15 -7.89 -6.00 6.12
C LYS A 15 -8.88 -5.91 4.98
N ASN A 16 -8.40 -5.74 3.75
CA ASN A 16 -9.25 -5.66 2.59
C ASN A 16 -8.53 -6.28 1.40
N LYS A 17 -8.36 -7.58 1.47
CA LYS A 17 -7.62 -8.30 0.44
C LYS A 17 -8.31 -8.28 -0.91
N GLU A 18 -9.60 -8.00 -0.91
CA GLU A 18 -10.36 -7.92 -2.16
C GLU A 18 -9.90 -6.78 -3.04
N GLY A 19 -9.26 -5.79 -2.46
CA GLY A 19 -8.71 -4.69 -3.25
C GLY A 19 -7.55 -5.12 -4.15
N GLY A 20 -6.92 -6.23 -3.83
CA GLY A 20 -5.80 -6.72 -4.61
C GLY A 20 -4.51 -6.00 -4.28
N THR A 21 -3.53 -6.18 -5.14
CA THR A 21 -2.23 -5.51 -4.97
C THR A 21 -2.38 -4.05 -5.36
N GLY A 22 -1.76 -3.18 -4.57
CA GLY A 22 -1.73 -1.76 -4.87
C GLY A 22 -0.31 -1.28 -5.01
N GLN A 23 -0.15 -0.14 -5.67
CA GLN A 23 1.14 0.51 -5.79
C GLN A 23 1.08 1.85 -5.08
N ILE A 24 2.06 2.10 -4.23
CA ILE A 24 2.13 3.36 -3.49
C ILE A 24 2.48 4.49 -4.46
N GLN A 25 1.67 5.53 -4.46
CA GLN A 25 1.87 6.69 -5.31
C GLN A 25 2.54 7.83 -4.56
N SER A 26 2.18 8.01 -3.30
CA SER A 26 2.78 9.06 -2.49
C SER A 26 2.65 8.72 -1.02
N ILE A 27 3.55 9.27 -0.23
CA ILE A 27 3.52 9.14 1.22
C ILE A 27 3.71 10.55 1.77
N ILE A 28 2.70 11.04 2.49
CA ILE A 28 2.73 12.35 3.09
C ILE A 28 2.38 12.17 4.55
N LYS A 29 3.39 12.32 5.41
CA LYS A 29 3.24 12.09 6.85
C LYS A 29 2.69 10.68 7.08
N ASN A 30 1.53 10.56 7.70
CA ASN A 30 0.93 9.26 7.98
C ASN A 30 -0.13 8.85 6.97
N LYS A 31 -0.19 9.52 5.82
CA LYS A 31 -1.15 9.18 4.77
C LYS A 31 -0.41 8.61 3.57
N ILE A 32 -0.84 7.44 3.14
CA ILE A 32 -0.26 6.78 1.98
C ILE A 32 -1.33 6.66 0.92
N THR A 33 -1.06 7.20 -0.26
CA THR A 33 -1.96 7.04 -1.40
C THR A 33 -1.53 5.81 -2.16
N VAL A 34 -2.46 4.88 -2.31
CA VAL A 34 -2.20 3.60 -2.98
C VAL A 34 -3.25 3.41 -4.06
N ASN A 35 -2.79 2.97 -5.22
CA ASN A 35 -3.68 2.62 -6.32
C ASN A 35 -3.80 1.10 -6.36
N PHE A 36 -4.94 0.57 -5.90
CA PHE A 36 -5.18 -0.85 -5.84
C PHE A 36 -5.79 -1.34 -7.15
N GLN A 37 -5.45 -2.57 -7.52
CA GLN A 37 -5.90 -3.15 -8.79
C GLN A 37 -7.42 -3.19 -8.91
N ASN A 38 -8.10 -3.52 -7.82
CA ASN A 38 -9.53 -3.82 -7.91
C ASN A 38 -10.41 -2.68 -7.41
N ILE A 39 -9.88 -1.78 -6.59
CA ILE A 39 -10.68 -0.73 -5.98
C ILE A 39 -10.18 0.67 -6.30
N GLY A 40 -9.08 0.77 -7.04
CA GLY A 40 -8.56 2.08 -7.46
C GLY A 40 -7.80 2.79 -6.35
N LYS A 41 -7.78 4.11 -6.46
CA LYS A 41 -6.96 4.94 -5.56
C LYS A 41 -7.61 5.08 -4.20
N GLN A 42 -6.83 4.82 -3.17
CA GLN A 42 -7.25 4.94 -1.78
C GLN A 42 -6.20 5.67 -0.98
N VAL A 43 -6.63 6.45 0.00
CA VAL A 43 -5.72 7.08 0.95
C VAL A 43 -5.79 6.29 2.24
N ILE A 44 -4.66 5.77 2.65
CA ILE A 44 -4.54 4.88 3.81
C ILE A 44 -3.85 5.64 4.93
N ASP A 45 -4.45 5.60 6.11
CA ASP A 45 -3.84 6.18 7.31
C ASP A 45 -3.07 5.08 8.03
N VAL A 46 -1.76 5.21 8.11
CA VAL A 46 -0.90 4.16 8.70
C VAL A 46 -1.11 4.00 10.19
N ASN A 47 -1.80 4.92 10.83
CA ASN A 47 -2.17 4.76 12.24
C ASN A 47 -3.32 3.77 12.41
N ASN A 48 -4.08 3.52 11.37
CA ASN A 48 -5.24 2.65 11.42
C ASN A 48 -5.07 1.35 10.65
N VAL A 49 -4.18 1.34 9.67
CA VAL A 49 -4.03 0.20 8.77
C VAL A 49 -2.56 -0.11 8.60
N VAL A 50 -2.23 -1.38 8.71
CA VAL A 50 -0.88 -1.85 8.42
C VAL A 50 -0.89 -2.49 7.04
N LEU A 51 -0.14 -1.92 6.12
CA LEU A 51 0.01 -2.46 4.78
C LEU A 51 1.14 -3.47 4.75
N GLU A 52 0.96 -4.52 3.96
CA GLU A 52 2.00 -5.52 3.78
C GLU A 52 2.70 -5.30 2.46
N LYS A 53 4.01 -5.23 2.51
CA LYS A 53 4.81 -5.05 1.30
C LYS A 53 4.85 -6.37 0.53
N VAL A 54 4.58 -6.27 -0.77
CA VAL A 54 4.65 -7.41 -1.67
C VAL A 54 6.00 -7.38 -2.35
N LYS A 55 6.76 -8.44 -2.19
CA LYS A 55 8.02 -8.54 -2.90
C LYS A 55 7.77 -9.08 -4.29
N ILE A 56 8.18 -8.29 -5.27
CA ILE A 56 8.18 -8.74 -6.65
C ILE A 56 9.51 -9.42 -6.86
N ASN A 57 9.47 -10.71 -7.02
CA ASN A 57 10.68 -11.47 -7.25
C ASN A 57 10.87 -11.63 -8.73
N ASP A 58 11.80 -10.90 -9.28
CA ASP A 58 12.02 -10.88 -10.72
C ASP A 58 13.34 -11.51 -11.11
N ASN A 59 13.82 -12.38 -10.32
CA ASN A 59 15.06 -13.07 -10.62
C ASN A 59 14.93 -14.08 -11.68
#